data_124920adfd25ce2f3f9ad8979de9faae
#
_entry.id   124920adfd25ce2f3f9ad8979de9faae
#
_cell.length_a   1.000
_cell.length_b   1.000
_cell.length_c   1.000
_cell.angle_alpha   90.00
_cell.angle_beta   90.00
_cell.angle_gamma   90.00
#
_symmetry.space_group_name_H-M   'P 1'
#
loop_
_entity.id
_entity.type
_entity.pdbx_description
1 polymer ?
#
loop_
_entity_poly.entity_id
_entity_poly.type
_entity_poly.pdbx_seq_one_letter_code
_entity_poly.pdbx_strand_id
1 'polypeptide(L)'
;KPESKVWQEVKKNLPEITWTRLESWASLGVPDLLGYTDSHGFFTVELKVISSKKIKFSPHQISFHVTHPHRSFIIAKTLDPRSIKLYSGSSVQELAACGPTLPLAASWSEIRDCLLPAACCLPPVACCL
;
A
#
# COMPACT_ATOMS: atom_id res chain seq x y z
N LYS A 1 12.25 1.29 13.97
CA LYS A 1 11.27 2.22 13.42
C LYS A 1 9.90 1.57 13.39
N PRO A 2 8.81 2.32 13.59
CA PRO A 2 7.46 1.75 13.56
C PRO A 2 7.14 1.04 12.25
N GLU A 3 7.57 1.58 11.10
CA GLU A 3 7.34 0.97 9.80
C GLU A 3 8.03 -0.39 9.64
N SER A 4 9.12 -0.63 10.35
CA SER A 4 9.80 -1.92 10.32
C SER A 4 8.94 -3.04 10.90
N LYS A 5 8.13 -2.73 11.91
CA LYS A 5 7.19 -3.69 12.50
C LYS A 5 6.06 -3.99 11.51
N VAL A 6 5.57 -2.98 10.81
CA VAL A 6 4.55 -3.17 9.78
C VAL A 6 5.09 -4.04 8.66
N TRP A 7 6.36 -3.84 8.27
CA TRP A 7 7.02 -4.69 7.28
C TRP A 7 7.02 -6.16 7.69
N GLN A 8 7.32 -6.45 8.96
CA GLN A 8 7.27 -7.82 9.45
C GLN A 8 5.86 -8.40 9.36
N GLU A 9 4.84 -7.61 9.67
CA GLU A 9 3.45 -8.05 9.58
C GLU A 9 3.04 -8.30 8.12
N VAL A 10 3.50 -7.48 7.18
CA VAL A 10 3.23 -7.66 5.75
C VAL A 10 3.77 -9.02 5.29
N LYS A 11 5.01 -9.32 5.63
CA LYS A 11 5.63 -10.60 5.25
C LYS A 11 4.88 -11.79 5.85
N LYS A 12 4.46 -11.66 7.10
CA LYS A 12 3.76 -12.72 7.81
C LYS A 12 2.37 -12.96 7.25
N ASN A 13 1.63 -11.90 6.94
CA ASN A 13 0.23 -11.99 6.55
C ASN A 13 0.02 -12.14 5.05
N LEU A 14 1.00 -11.76 4.23
CA LEU A 14 0.91 -11.81 2.78
C LEU A 14 2.11 -12.58 2.18
N PRO A 15 2.30 -13.86 2.59
CA PRO A 15 3.46 -14.63 2.15
C PRO A 15 3.40 -15.05 0.68
N GLU A 16 2.24 -14.97 0.04
CA GLU A 16 2.07 -15.35 -1.36
C GLU A 16 2.66 -14.33 -2.32
N ILE A 17 2.90 -13.11 -1.84
CA ILE A 17 3.46 -12.04 -2.64
C ILE A 17 4.98 -12.04 -2.49
N THR A 18 5.69 -11.92 -3.60
CA THR A 18 7.15 -11.77 -3.57
C THR A 18 7.46 -10.32 -3.27
N TRP A 19 8.05 -10.07 -2.11
CA TRP A 19 8.34 -8.71 -1.64
C TRP A 19 9.79 -8.34 -1.83
N THR A 20 10.03 -7.12 -2.30
CA THR A 20 11.35 -6.49 -2.31
C THR A 20 11.26 -5.19 -1.52
N ARG A 21 12.06 -5.07 -0.48
CA ARG A 21 12.14 -3.83 0.27
C ARG A 21 13.00 -2.85 -0.50
N LEU A 22 12.43 -1.69 -0.81
CA LEU A 22 13.15 -0.66 -1.56
C LEU A 22 13.88 0.25 -0.58
N GLU A 23 15.19 0.32 -0.73
CA GLU A 23 16.02 1.24 0.05
C GLU A 23 16.40 2.41 -0.85
N SER A 24 15.70 3.53 -0.67
CA SER A 24 15.81 4.63 -1.60
C SER A 24 16.35 5.89 -0.93
N TRP A 25 17.50 5.76 -0.30
CA TRP A 25 18.18 6.96 0.20
C TRP A 25 18.68 7.86 -0.93
N ALA A 26 18.72 7.34 -2.15
CA ALA A 26 19.14 8.09 -3.35
C ALA A 26 17.96 8.64 -4.16
N SER A 27 16.73 8.18 -3.91
CA SER A 27 15.52 8.62 -4.63
C SER A 27 14.41 8.90 -3.64
N LEU A 28 14.11 10.17 -3.44
CA LEU A 28 13.10 10.59 -2.48
C LEU A 28 11.69 10.22 -2.97
N GLY A 29 10.85 9.80 -2.06
CA GLY A 29 9.44 9.53 -2.34
C GLY A 29 9.12 8.16 -2.91
N VAL A 30 10.13 7.33 -3.18
CA VAL A 30 9.91 5.95 -3.63
C VAL A 30 9.24 5.14 -2.51
N PRO A 31 8.19 4.36 -2.81
CA PRO A 31 7.53 3.54 -1.79
C PRO A 31 8.46 2.53 -1.13
N ASP A 32 8.06 2.07 0.05
CA ASP A 32 8.90 1.17 0.86
C ASP A 32 9.05 -0.21 0.26
N LEU A 33 8.02 -0.71 -0.43
CA LEU A 33 7.97 -2.09 -0.90
C LEU A 33 7.59 -2.19 -2.36
N LEU A 34 8.22 -3.14 -3.04
CA LEU A 34 7.80 -3.61 -4.35
C LEU A 34 7.24 -5.03 -4.17
N GLY A 35 6.00 -5.23 -4.55
CA GLY A 35 5.36 -6.54 -4.53
C GLY A 35 5.26 -7.11 -5.94
N TYR A 36 5.30 -8.42 -6.04
CA TYR A 36 5.14 -9.10 -7.33
C TYR A 36 4.35 -10.38 -7.16
N THR A 37 3.41 -10.60 -8.08
CA THR A 37 2.73 -11.87 -8.22
C THR A 37 2.72 -12.25 -9.70
N ASP A 38 2.79 -13.55 -9.99
CA ASP A 38 2.77 -14.02 -11.37
C ASP A 38 1.47 -13.64 -12.09
N SER A 39 0.36 -13.63 -11.35
CA SER A 39 -0.95 -13.37 -11.94
C SER A 39 -1.23 -11.87 -12.14
N HIS A 40 -0.62 -10.98 -11.36
CA HIS A 40 -0.97 -9.56 -11.35
C HIS A 40 0.20 -8.62 -11.62
N GLY A 41 1.44 -9.14 -11.67
CA GLY A 41 2.63 -8.35 -11.94
C GLY A 41 3.06 -7.50 -10.74
N PHE A 42 3.76 -6.43 -11.03
CA PHE A 42 4.34 -5.56 -10.01
C PHE A 42 3.35 -4.52 -9.47
N PHE A 43 3.51 -4.20 -8.21
CA PHE A 43 2.83 -3.07 -7.58
C PHE A 43 3.71 -2.54 -6.45
N THR A 44 3.42 -1.33 -5.99
CA THR A 44 4.19 -0.71 -4.91
C THR A 44 3.32 -0.51 -3.68
N VAL A 45 3.95 -0.52 -2.51
CA VAL A 45 3.26 -0.30 -1.24
C VAL A 45 4.07 0.65 -0.38
N GLU A 46 3.44 1.74 0.03
CA GLU A 46 3.98 2.67 1.02
C GLU A 46 3.47 2.25 2.40
N LEU A 47 4.36 2.15 3.38
CA LEU A 47 3.98 1.80 4.76
C LEU A 47 3.87 3.05 5.60
N LYS A 48 2.77 3.19 6.34
CA LYS A 48 2.54 4.31 7.25
C LYS A 48 2.06 3.82 8.60
N VAL A 49 2.52 4.48 9.65
CA VAL A 49 2.00 4.29 11.00
C VAL A 49 1.35 5.60 11.41
N ILE A 50 0.08 5.51 11.81
CA ILE A 50 -0.70 6.68 12.20
C ILE A 50 -0.71 6.75 13.71
N SER A 51 -0.11 7.83 14.25
CA SER A 51 -0.09 8.09 15.68
C SER A 51 -1.12 9.14 16.09
N SER A 52 -1.71 9.82 15.10
CA SER A 52 -2.74 10.83 15.31
C SER A 52 -3.78 10.69 14.20
N LYS A 53 -4.67 11.66 14.04
CA LYS A 53 -5.70 11.63 13.01
C LYS A 53 -5.18 11.95 11.61
N LYS A 54 -3.89 12.26 11.48
CA LYS A 54 -3.30 12.64 10.20
C LYS A 54 -2.28 11.63 9.74
N ILE A 55 -2.24 11.39 8.44
CA ILE A 55 -1.20 10.59 7.80
C ILE A 55 -0.20 11.57 7.18
N LYS A 56 1.07 11.42 7.56
CA LYS A 56 2.13 12.33 7.08
C LYS A 56 2.75 11.78 5.81
N PHE A 57 2.72 12.58 4.76
CA PHE A 57 3.38 12.28 3.50
C PHE A 57 4.34 13.42 3.17
N SER A 58 5.55 13.08 2.70
CA SER A 58 6.43 14.10 2.15
C SER A 58 5.92 14.54 0.78
N PRO A 59 6.30 15.74 0.30
CA PRO A 59 5.93 16.17 -1.05
C PRO A 59 6.37 15.18 -2.12
N HIS A 60 7.52 14.53 -1.94
CA HIS A 60 8.03 13.53 -2.88
C HIS A 60 7.16 12.28 -2.90
N GLN A 61 6.66 11.84 -1.73
CA GLN A 61 5.75 10.71 -1.66
C GLN A 61 4.43 11.02 -2.36
N ILE A 62 3.89 12.22 -2.15
CA ILE A 62 2.67 12.65 -2.82
C ILE A 62 2.89 12.67 -4.33
N SER A 63 4.00 13.25 -4.78
CA SER A 63 4.34 13.29 -6.19
C SER A 63 4.44 11.91 -6.82
N PHE A 64 5.08 10.98 -6.12
CA PHE A 64 5.20 9.61 -6.62
C PHE A 64 3.83 8.99 -6.88
N HIS A 65 2.94 9.05 -5.90
CA HIS A 65 1.61 8.43 -6.04
C HIS A 65 0.74 9.14 -7.06
N VAL A 66 0.89 10.45 -7.20
CA VAL A 66 0.15 11.21 -8.22
C VAL A 66 0.59 10.82 -9.63
N THR A 67 1.89 10.60 -9.82
CA THR A 67 2.43 10.21 -11.14
C THR A 67 2.30 8.72 -11.42
N HIS A 68 2.07 7.90 -10.38
CA HIS A 68 1.92 6.44 -10.51
C HIS A 68 0.62 5.99 -9.84
N PRO A 69 -0.55 6.38 -10.39
CA PRO A 69 -1.82 6.11 -9.71
C PRO A 69 -2.30 4.66 -9.80
N HIS A 70 -1.73 3.87 -10.74
CA HIS A 70 -2.13 2.49 -10.93
C HIS A 70 -1.16 1.54 -10.26
N ARG A 71 -1.69 0.49 -9.62
CA ARG A 71 -0.88 -0.54 -8.96
C ARG A 71 0.05 0.05 -7.91
N SER A 72 -0.42 1.07 -7.21
CA SER A 72 0.30 1.75 -6.14
C SER A 72 -0.63 1.83 -4.94
N PHE A 73 -0.16 1.37 -3.78
CA PHE A 73 -0.98 1.21 -2.58
C PHE A 73 -0.30 1.80 -1.36
N ILE A 74 -1.11 2.09 -0.35
CA ILE A 74 -0.66 2.59 0.95
C ILE A 74 -1.27 1.68 2.01
N ILE A 75 -0.42 1.08 2.84
CA ILE A 75 -0.86 0.32 4.02
C ILE A 75 -0.61 1.20 5.24
N ALA A 76 -1.68 1.51 5.96
CA ALA A 76 -1.63 2.37 7.13
C ALA A 76 -2.06 1.59 8.37
N LYS A 77 -1.21 1.63 9.41
CA LYS A 77 -1.49 1.00 10.69
C LYS A 77 -1.72 2.05 11.76
N THR A 78 -2.81 1.90 12.50
CA THR A 78 -3.03 2.66 13.73
C THR A 78 -2.71 1.77 14.93
N LEU A 79 -2.16 2.38 16.00
CA LEU A 79 -1.73 1.63 17.18
C LEU A 79 -2.79 1.61 18.27
N ASP A 80 -3.62 2.66 18.36
CA ASP A 80 -4.64 2.78 19.41
C ASP A 80 -5.86 3.53 18.86
N PRO A 81 -6.97 2.82 18.55
CA PRO A 81 -7.10 1.36 18.58
C PRO A 81 -6.28 0.73 17.45
N ARG A 82 -5.86 -0.52 17.66
CA ARG A 82 -5.06 -1.21 16.66
C ARG A 82 -5.89 -1.52 15.42
N SER A 83 -5.44 -1.06 14.27
CA SER A 83 -6.10 -1.33 13.00
C SER A 83 -5.10 -1.35 11.85
N ILE A 84 -5.47 -2.00 10.77
CA ILE A 84 -4.68 -2.02 9.53
C ILE A 84 -5.63 -1.71 8.37
N LYS A 85 -5.20 -0.82 7.47
CA LYS A 85 -6.04 -0.38 6.35
C LYS A 85 -5.22 -0.26 5.09
N LEU A 86 -5.86 -0.53 3.96
CA LEU A 86 -5.27 -0.40 2.64
C LEU A 86 -5.97 0.73 1.89
N TYR A 87 -5.18 1.58 1.26
CA TYR A 87 -5.67 2.66 0.40
C TYR A 87 -5.02 2.57 -0.96
N SER A 88 -5.71 3.06 -1.99
CA SER A 88 -5.09 3.26 -3.29
C SER A 88 -4.10 4.43 -3.23
N GLY A 89 -3.00 4.32 -3.96
CA GLY A 89 -2.07 5.45 -4.11
C GLY A 89 -2.74 6.67 -4.72
N SER A 90 -3.77 6.47 -5.54
CA SER A 90 -4.51 7.58 -6.13
C SER A 90 -5.24 8.44 -5.10
N SER A 91 -5.40 7.96 -3.87
CA SER A 91 -6.05 8.70 -2.78
C SER A 91 -5.06 9.51 -1.95
N VAL A 92 -3.79 9.57 -2.34
CA VAL A 92 -2.73 10.17 -1.50
C VAL A 92 -3.02 11.63 -1.15
N GLN A 93 -3.52 12.42 -2.09
CA GLN A 93 -3.80 13.84 -1.82
C GLN A 93 -4.92 14.01 -0.82
N GLU A 94 -5.98 13.21 -0.94
CA GLU A 94 -7.08 13.24 0.01
C GLU A 94 -6.63 12.77 1.39
N LEU A 95 -5.84 11.71 1.46
CA LEU A 95 -5.30 11.21 2.73
C LEU A 95 -4.41 12.24 3.41
N ALA A 96 -3.59 12.95 2.63
CA ALA A 96 -2.70 13.98 3.15
C ALA A 96 -3.48 15.19 3.67
N ALA A 97 -4.56 15.57 3.01
CA ALA A 97 -5.36 16.76 3.35
C ALA A 97 -6.36 16.48 4.47
N CYS A 98 -7.05 15.35 4.41
CA CYS A 98 -8.21 15.06 5.28
C CYS A 98 -7.94 13.97 6.32
N GLY A 99 -6.79 13.29 6.24
CA GLY A 99 -6.51 12.13 7.08
C GLY A 99 -7.22 10.88 6.57
N PRO A 100 -7.31 9.83 7.40
CA PRO A 100 -7.88 8.56 6.98
C PRO A 100 -9.31 8.72 6.46
N THR A 101 -9.55 8.17 5.27
CA THR A 101 -10.85 8.16 4.62
C THR A 101 -11.33 6.71 4.50
N LEU A 102 -12.33 6.46 3.64
CA LEU A 102 -12.83 5.10 3.45
C LEU A 102 -11.75 4.24 2.78
N PRO A 103 -11.28 3.17 3.44
CA PRO A 103 -10.22 2.33 2.87
C PRO A 103 -10.76 1.33 1.86
N LEU A 104 -9.85 0.80 1.03
CA LEU A 104 -10.16 -0.33 0.15
C LEU A 104 -10.34 -1.61 0.97
N ALA A 105 -9.61 -1.73 2.07
CA ALA A 105 -9.64 -2.90 2.94
C ALA A 105 -9.27 -2.48 4.35
N ALA A 106 -9.79 -3.20 5.35
CA ALA A 106 -9.60 -2.88 6.75
C ALA A 106 -9.17 -4.08 7.60
N SER A 107 -8.68 -5.13 6.97
CA SER A 107 -8.10 -6.29 7.64
C SER A 107 -7.07 -6.94 6.73
N TRP A 108 -6.19 -7.77 7.29
CA TRP A 108 -5.21 -8.48 6.46
C TRP A 108 -5.88 -9.39 5.43
N SER A 109 -6.98 -10.02 5.80
CA SER A 109 -7.74 -10.86 4.89
C SER A 109 -8.28 -10.06 3.71
N GLU A 110 -8.87 -8.89 3.97
CA GLU A 110 -9.39 -8.01 2.93
C GLU A 110 -8.27 -7.40 2.08
N ILE A 111 -7.14 -7.05 2.70
CA ILE A 111 -5.97 -6.54 1.98
C ILE A 111 -5.47 -7.60 1.00
N ARG A 112 -5.38 -8.84 1.46
CA ARG A 112 -4.98 -9.95 0.60
C ARG A 112 -5.92 -10.08 -0.60
N ASP A 113 -7.24 -10.01 -0.36
CA ASP A 113 -8.22 -10.13 -1.45
C ASP A 113 -8.11 -8.99 -2.44
N CYS A 114 -7.72 -7.78 -2.01
CA CYS A 114 -7.50 -6.64 -2.89
C CYS A 114 -6.22 -6.78 -3.71
N LEU A 115 -5.15 -7.28 -3.11
CA LEU A 115 -3.85 -7.40 -3.78
C LEU A 115 -3.74 -8.68 -4.60
N LEU A 116 -4.50 -9.71 -4.24
CA LEU A 116 -4.54 -11.01 -4.89
C LEU A 116 -5.97 -11.37 -5.25
N PRO A 117 -6.65 -10.58 -6.07
CA PRO A 117 -8.02 -10.91 -6.43
C PRO A 117 -8.07 -12.21 -7.22
N ALA A 118 -9.14 -12.99 -7.04
CA ALA A 118 -9.32 -14.23 -7.76
C ALA A 118 -9.34 -13.95 -9.27
N ALA A 119 -8.73 -14.85 -10.07
CA ALA A 119 -8.66 -14.66 -11.51
C ALA A 119 -10.04 -14.50 -12.16
N CYS A 120 -11.05 -15.19 -11.63
CA CYS A 120 -12.42 -15.12 -12.13
C CYS A 120 -13.07 -13.75 -11.89
N CYS A 121 -12.51 -12.93 -11.02
CA CYS A 121 -13.03 -11.60 -10.71
C CYS A 121 -12.39 -10.52 -11.57
N LEU A 122 -11.40 -10.87 -12.39
CA LEU A 122 -10.70 -9.93 -13.25
C LEU A 122 -11.40 -9.86 -14.61
N PRO A 123 -11.67 -8.63 -15.13
CA PRO A 123 -12.18 -8.50 -16.49
C PRO A 123 -11.15 -9.05 -17.48
N PRO A 124 -11.60 -9.68 -18.59
CA PRO A 124 -10.65 -10.18 -19.59
C PRO A 124 -9.68 -9.12 -20.11
N VAL A 125 -10.15 -7.88 -20.22
CA VAL A 125 -9.31 -6.75 -20.67
C VAL A 125 -8.15 -6.49 -19.72
N ALA A 126 -8.37 -6.65 -18.41
CA ALA A 126 -7.33 -6.44 -17.41
C ALA A 126 -6.19 -7.45 -17.57
N CYS A 127 -6.47 -8.64 -18.07
CA CYS A 127 -5.46 -9.67 -18.29
C CYS A 127 -4.53 -9.36 -19.47
N CYS A 128 -4.98 -8.50 -20.38
CA CYS A 128 -4.22 -8.13 -21.58
C CYS A 128 -3.34 -6.90 -21.35
N LEU A 129 -3.50 -6.24 -20.25
CA LEU A 129 -2.75 -5.04 -19.91
C LEU A 129 -1.59 -5.36 -18.97
#